data_acab1be07064ae1aaefe87c90f50f1d0
#
_entry.id   acab1be07064ae1aaefe87c90f50f1d0
#
_cell.length_a   1.000
_cell.length_b   1.000
_cell.length_c   1.000
_cell.angle_alpha   90.00
_cell.angle_beta   90.00
_cell.angle_gamma   90.00
#
_symmetry.space_group_name_H-M   'P 1'
#
loop_
_entity.id
_entity.type
_entity.pdbx_description
1 polymer ?
#
loop_
_entity_poly.entity_id
_entity_poly.type
_entity_poly.pdbx_seq_one_letter_code
_entity_poly.pdbx_strand_id
1 'polypeptide(L)'
;MSRLFITFLLLMACPTGSQAEALSREKIDGWLQHLGASDKFDASKGIDWGVMPGPFYTPELGLGIGTAVVGLYRPDPQDTTSQNSTLTLSGYASSTGAFGLSVKNYTFFDRDLWRVFVDGSIANTPTYYWGQGFHAGDKDNEKEKYTAQVLTLRPTLY
;
A
#
# COMPACT_ATOMS: atom_id res chain seq x y z
N MET A 1 54.31 -14.88 -49.49
CA MET A 1 54.26 -15.08 -48.02
C MET A 1 54.02 -13.75 -47.36
N SER A 2 52.80 -13.35 -47.28
CA SER A 2 52.46 -12.13 -46.56
C SER A 2 51.16 -12.37 -45.78
N ARG A 3 51.31 -12.28 -44.46
CA ARG A 3 50.26 -12.50 -43.52
C ARG A 3 49.42 -11.24 -43.39
N LEU A 4 48.23 -11.23 -43.96
CA LEU A 4 47.25 -10.18 -43.70
C LEU A 4 46.37 -10.59 -42.52
N PHE A 5 46.71 -10.08 -41.35
CA PHE A 5 45.82 -10.12 -40.17
C PHE A 5 44.78 -9.05 -40.37
N ILE A 6 43.60 -9.45 -40.80
CA ILE A 6 42.43 -8.55 -40.77
C ILE A 6 41.89 -8.62 -39.35
N THR A 7 42.24 -7.62 -38.60
CA THR A 7 41.62 -7.38 -37.27
C THR A 7 40.22 -6.85 -37.51
N PHE A 8 39.25 -7.73 -37.39
CA PHE A 8 37.84 -7.37 -37.42
C PHE A 8 37.49 -6.75 -36.06
N LEU A 9 37.64 -5.45 -35.97
CA LEU A 9 37.22 -4.67 -34.82
C LEU A 9 35.68 -4.61 -34.86
N LEU A 10 35.04 -5.52 -34.16
CA LEU A 10 33.60 -5.50 -33.96
C LEU A 10 33.28 -4.35 -33.01
N LEU A 11 32.95 -3.18 -33.57
CA LEU A 11 32.35 -2.10 -32.82
C LEU A 11 30.98 -2.58 -32.33
N MET A 12 30.93 -3.03 -31.11
CA MET A 12 29.68 -3.15 -30.37
C MET A 12 29.13 -1.74 -30.16
N ALA A 13 28.30 -1.31 -31.09
CA ALA A 13 27.41 -0.18 -30.86
C ALA A 13 26.42 -0.60 -29.79
N CYS A 14 26.72 -0.26 -28.55
CA CYS A 14 25.72 -0.20 -27.49
C CYS A 14 24.60 0.75 -27.96
N PRO A 15 23.35 0.33 -28.06
CA PRO A 15 22.29 1.28 -28.20
C PRO A 15 22.17 2.03 -26.86
N THR A 16 22.85 3.18 -26.80
CA THR A 16 22.57 4.19 -25.79
C THR A 16 21.19 4.73 -26.08
N GLY A 17 20.25 4.45 -25.22
CA GLY A 17 18.97 5.11 -25.33
C GLY A 17 17.80 4.32 -24.82
N SER A 18 17.92 3.62 -23.70
CA SER A 18 16.77 3.49 -22.84
C SER A 18 16.68 4.78 -22.03
N GLN A 19 16.17 5.82 -22.66
CA GLN A 19 15.55 6.91 -21.93
C GLN A 19 14.26 6.34 -21.34
N ALA A 20 14.38 5.63 -20.23
CA ALA A 20 13.31 5.65 -19.26
C ALA A 20 13.15 7.16 -18.97
N GLU A 21 12.10 7.79 -19.48
CA GLU A 21 11.70 9.12 -19.06
C GLU A 21 11.53 9.03 -17.56
N ALA A 22 12.57 9.35 -16.84
CA ALA A 22 12.50 9.50 -15.40
C ALA A 22 11.45 10.58 -15.20
N LEU A 23 10.29 10.18 -14.68
CA LEU A 23 9.21 11.09 -14.32
C LEU A 23 9.89 12.24 -13.58
N SER A 24 9.87 13.43 -14.19
CA SER A 24 10.56 14.57 -13.58
C SER A 24 9.99 14.79 -12.19
N ARG A 25 10.82 15.16 -11.22
CA ARG A 25 10.36 15.43 -9.85
C ARG A 25 9.14 16.36 -9.84
N GLU A 26 9.13 17.36 -10.71
CA GLU A 26 8.01 18.29 -10.85
C GLU A 26 6.67 17.60 -11.22
N LYS A 27 6.71 16.58 -12.09
CA LYS A 27 5.51 15.82 -12.45
C LYS A 27 5.06 14.95 -11.28
N ILE A 28 6.01 14.35 -10.57
CA ILE A 28 5.73 13.53 -9.37
C ILE A 28 5.15 14.41 -8.26
N ASP A 29 5.77 15.55 -7.98
CA ASP A 29 5.32 16.47 -6.95
C ASP A 29 3.94 17.07 -7.29
N GLY A 30 3.69 17.42 -8.55
CA GLY A 30 2.38 17.85 -9.00
C GLY A 30 1.32 16.76 -8.86
N TRP A 31 1.67 15.51 -9.12
CA TRP A 31 0.77 14.38 -8.95
C TRP A 31 0.47 14.08 -7.47
N LEU A 32 1.49 14.13 -6.62
CA LEU A 32 1.35 13.97 -5.17
C LEU A 32 0.50 15.08 -4.55
N GLN A 33 0.64 16.32 -4.99
CA GLN A 33 -0.22 17.43 -4.56
C GLN A 33 -1.68 17.22 -4.94
N HIS A 34 -1.95 16.66 -6.13
CA HIS A 34 -3.30 16.29 -6.56
C HIS A 34 -3.90 15.14 -5.73
N LEU A 35 -3.08 14.28 -5.16
CA LEU A 35 -3.48 13.18 -4.29
C LEU A 35 -3.65 13.61 -2.82
N GLY A 36 -3.56 14.91 -2.53
CA GLY A 36 -3.75 15.46 -1.18
C GLY A 36 -2.52 15.35 -0.29
N ALA A 37 -1.32 15.17 -0.86
CA ALA A 37 -0.06 15.25 -0.11
C ALA A 37 0.29 16.71 0.19
N SER A 38 -0.50 17.38 1.04
CA SER A 38 -0.20 18.72 1.52
C SER A 38 0.53 18.66 2.87
N ASP A 39 1.55 19.47 3.04
CA ASP A 39 2.35 19.52 4.29
C ASP A 39 1.60 20.10 5.50
N LYS A 40 0.39 20.61 5.32
CA LYS A 40 -0.38 21.28 6.38
C LYS A 40 -1.82 20.81 6.39
N PHE A 41 -2.21 20.29 7.55
CA PHE A 41 -3.61 20.02 7.87
C PHE A 41 -4.41 21.34 7.93
N ASP A 42 -5.48 21.42 7.14
CA ASP A 42 -6.40 22.57 7.13
C ASP A 42 -7.72 22.18 7.78
N ALA A 43 -7.85 22.51 9.07
CA ALA A 43 -9.07 22.23 9.83
C ALA A 43 -10.33 22.94 9.29
N SER A 44 -10.18 23.97 8.46
CA SER A 44 -11.33 24.71 7.89
C SER A 44 -12.08 23.94 6.81
N LYS A 45 -11.41 22.93 6.22
CA LYS A 45 -11.99 22.09 5.16
C LYS A 45 -12.84 20.93 5.65
N GLY A 46 -12.95 20.76 6.97
CA GLY A 46 -13.65 19.65 7.60
C GLY A 46 -12.78 18.39 7.62
N ILE A 47 -12.68 17.65 6.52
CA ILE A 47 -11.80 16.48 6.40
C ILE A 47 -10.76 16.76 5.33
N ASP A 48 -9.49 16.64 5.70
CA ASP A 48 -8.37 16.76 4.78
C ASP A 48 -7.98 15.35 4.30
N TRP A 49 -8.12 15.13 2.98
CA TRP A 49 -7.96 13.82 2.36
C TRP A 49 -6.64 13.68 1.64
N GLY A 50 -5.93 12.58 1.91
CA GLY A 50 -4.80 12.12 1.12
C GLY A 50 -5.09 10.76 0.51
N VAL A 51 -4.68 10.56 -0.73
CA VAL A 51 -4.87 9.29 -1.45
C VAL A 51 -3.52 8.77 -1.92
N MET A 52 -3.23 7.50 -1.60
CA MET A 52 -1.98 6.84 -1.96
C MET A 52 -2.28 5.53 -2.70
N PRO A 53 -2.36 5.56 -4.03
CA PRO A 53 -2.43 4.34 -4.81
C PRO A 53 -1.03 3.75 -5.02
N GLY A 54 -0.93 2.44 -5.16
CA GLY A 54 0.34 1.80 -5.47
C GLY A 54 0.18 0.38 -6.00
N PRO A 55 1.00 -0.02 -6.97
CA PRO A 55 1.15 -1.43 -7.33
C PRO A 55 1.96 -2.15 -6.25
N PHE A 56 1.68 -3.44 -6.09
CA PHE A 56 2.48 -4.31 -5.23
C PHE A 56 2.66 -5.69 -5.88
N TYR A 57 3.66 -6.40 -5.40
CA TYR A 57 3.88 -7.79 -5.76
C TYR A 57 4.32 -8.57 -4.52
N THR A 58 3.66 -9.70 -4.28
CA THR A 58 4.11 -10.71 -3.30
C THR A 58 3.97 -12.10 -3.91
N PRO A 59 4.79 -13.07 -3.51
CA PRO A 59 4.69 -14.43 -4.05
C PRO A 59 3.32 -15.07 -3.83
N GLU A 60 2.65 -14.76 -2.73
CA GLU A 60 1.35 -15.32 -2.36
C GLU A 60 0.19 -14.65 -3.11
N LEU A 61 0.25 -13.33 -3.28
CA LEU A 61 -0.81 -12.54 -3.87
C LEU A 61 -0.59 -12.26 -5.37
N GLY A 62 0.64 -12.46 -5.87
CA GLY A 62 1.00 -12.07 -7.22
C GLY A 62 1.06 -10.56 -7.41
N LEU A 63 0.89 -10.10 -8.65
CA LEU A 63 0.81 -8.69 -8.96
C LEU A 63 -0.56 -8.14 -8.54
N GLY A 64 -0.56 -7.00 -7.87
CA GLY A 64 -1.77 -6.34 -7.42
C GLY A 64 -1.69 -4.82 -7.45
N ILE A 65 -2.82 -4.23 -7.26
CA ILE A 65 -2.96 -2.80 -7.03
C ILE A 65 -3.67 -2.56 -5.70
N GLY A 66 -3.17 -1.62 -4.93
CA GLY A 66 -3.78 -1.19 -3.68
C GLY A 66 -3.93 0.32 -3.64
N THR A 67 -4.79 0.77 -2.76
CA THR A 67 -4.95 2.19 -2.45
C THR A 67 -5.22 2.37 -0.97
N ALA A 68 -4.68 3.44 -0.41
CA ALA A 68 -5.03 3.93 0.91
C ALA A 68 -5.52 5.38 0.78
N VAL A 69 -6.62 5.66 1.43
CA VAL A 69 -7.21 7.00 1.54
C VAL A 69 -7.20 7.35 3.00
N VAL A 70 -6.55 8.43 3.36
CA VAL A 70 -6.45 8.92 4.75
C VAL A 70 -7.13 10.25 4.84
N GLY A 71 -8.10 10.37 5.74
CA GLY A 71 -8.75 11.61 6.09
C GLY A 71 -8.33 12.05 7.49
N LEU A 72 -7.84 13.27 7.62
CA LEU A 72 -7.60 13.93 8.89
C LEU A 72 -8.76 14.86 9.18
N TYR A 73 -9.28 14.81 10.39
CA TYR A 73 -10.40 15.66 10.78
C TYR A 73 -10.38 15.98 12.28
N ARG A 74 -11.15 16.97 12.65
CA ARG A 74 -11.34 17.36 14.04
C ARG A 74 -12.83 17.39 14.32
N PRO A 75 -13.36 16.52 15.21
CA PRO A 75 -14.80 16.46 15.51
C PRO A 75 -15.34 17.79 16.06
N ASP A 76 -14.57 18.44 16.91
CA ASP A 76 -14.85 19.80 17.40
C ASP A 76 -13.75 20.76 16.92
N PRO A 77 -14.05 21.68 16.00
CA PRO A 77 -13.08 22.66 15.53
C PRO A 77 -12.55 23.61 16.63
N GLN A 78 -13.26 23.75 17.74
CA GLN A 78 -12.87 24.61 18.87
C GLN A 78 -11.95 23.89 19.85
N ASP A 79 -11.88 22.56 19.79
CA ASP A 79 -10.98 21.77 20.61
C ASP A 79 -9.56 21.83 20.05
N THR A 80 -8.70 22.61 20.65
CA THR A 80 -7.28 22.74 20.30
C THR A 80 -6.37 21.79 21.09
N THR A 81 -6.92 21.01 22.01
CA THR A 81 -6.17 20.11 22.90
C THR A 81 -6.13 18.69 22.34
N SER A 82 -7.27 18.20 21.83
CA SER A 82 -7.36 16.86 21.23
C SER A 82 -6.49 16.74 20.00
N GLN A 83 -5.96 15.54 19.80
CA GLN A 83 -5.27 15.18 18.57
C GLN A 83 -6.22 15.20 17.38
N ASN A 84 -5.68 15.36 16.17
CA ASN A 84 -6.49 15.21 14.98
C ASN A 84 -6.96 13.74 14.87
N SER A 85 -8.23 13.58 14.60
CA SER A 85 -8.84 12.29 14.33
C SER A 85 -8.47 11.83 12.93
N THR A 86 -8.41 10.52 12.73
CA THR A 86 -8.04 9.92 11.45
C THR A 86 -9.08 8.91 10.98
N LEU A 87 -9.42 8.98 9.71
CA LEU A 87 -10.18 7.96 9.01
C LEU A 87 -9.32 7.39 7.88
N THR A 88 -8.97 6.12 7.95
CA THR A 88 -8.22 5.44 6.91
C THR A 88 -9.11 4.40 6.25
N LEU A 89 -9.22 4.50 4.94
CA LEU A 89 -9.84 3.49 4.09
C LEU A 89 -8.74 2.88 3.23
N SER A 90 -8.62 1.58 3.18
CA SER A 90 -7.68 0.95 2.27
C SER A 90 -8.29 -0.27 1.59
N GLY A 91 -7.82 -0.53 0.38
CA GLY A 91 -8.26 -1.67 -0.39
C GLY A 91 -7.19 -2.15 -1.34
N TYR A 92 -7.26 -3.42 -1.68
CA TYR A 92 -6.39 -4.02 -2.68
C TYR A 92 -7.10 -5.11 -3.46
N ALA A 93 -6.60 -5.34 -4.67
CA ALA A 93 -6.96 -6.50 -5.49
C ALA A 93 -5.73 -7.01 -6.21
N SER A 94 -5.66 -8.31 -6.45
CA SER A 94 -4.50 -8.96 -7.05
C SER A 94 -4.86 -9.94 -8.16
N SER A 95 -3.86 -10.31 -8.95
CA SER A 95 -3.98 -11.24 -10.09
C SER A 95 -4.37 -12.68 -9.66
N THR A 96 -4.15 -13.05 -8.41
CA THR A 96 -4.56 -14.36 -7.87
C THR A 96 -6.00 -14.41 -7.38
N GLY A 97 -6.75 -13.31 -7.55
CA GLY A 97 -8.12 -13.17 -7.04
C GLY A 97 -8.19 -12.80 -5.55
N ALA A 98 -7.06 -12.48 -4.92
CA ALA A 98 -7.06 -11.93 -3.59
C ALA A 98 -7.58 -10.49 -3.61
N PHE A 99 -8.39 -10.15 -2.61
CA PHE A 99 -8.83 -8.78 -2.38
C PHE A 99 -9.00 -8.52 -0.89
N GLY A 100 -8.93 -7.27 -0.52
CA GLY A 100 -9.20 -6.84 0.85
C GLY A 100 -9.66 -5.40 0.88
N LEU A 101 -10.49 -5.11 1.87
CA LEU A 101 -10.93 -3.76 2.23
C LEU A 101 -10.75 -3.59 3.73
N SER A 102 -10.27 -2.44 4.16
CA SER A 102 -10.22 -2.11 5.58
C SER A 102 -10.62 -0.66 5.83
N VAL A 103 -11.21 -0.44 6.98
CA VAL A 103 -11.53 0.86 7.54
C VAL A 103 -10.94 0.95 8.94
N LYS A 104 -10.25 2.05 9.22
CA LYS A 104 -9.76 2.39 10.55
C LYS A 104 -10.19 3.81 10.86
N ASN A 105 -10.88 3.98 11.96
CA ASN A 105 -11.27 5.30 12.42
C ASN A 105 -10.82 5.50 13.85
N TYR A 106 -9.98 6.52 14.08
CA TYR A 106 -9.47 6.89 15.40
C TYR A 106 -9.92 8.30 15.69
N THR A 107 -10.89 8.40 16.59
CA THR A 107 -11.54 9.67 16.93
C THR A 107 -11.22 10.07 18.36
N PHE A 108 -10.89 11.34 18.53
CA PHE A 108 -10.55 11.97 19.81
C PHE A 108 -11.56 13.06 20.11
N PHE A 109 -12.13 13.05 21.33
CA PHE A 109 -13.17 13.98 21.77
C PHE A 109 -12.83 14.60 23.11
N ASP A 110 -13.46 15.73 23.39
CA ASP A 110 -13.52 16.36 24.69
C ASP A 110 -12.15 16.52 25.36
N ARG A 111 -11.24 17.23 24.66
CA ARG A 111 -9.87 17.49 25.12
C ARG A 111 -9.08 16.21 25.41
N ASP A 112 -9.28 15.20 24.56
CA ASP A 112 -8.62 13.89 24.63
C ASP A 112 -9.09 13.01 25.81
N LEU A 113 -10.24 13.33 26.42
CA LEU A 113 -10.84 12.52 27.48
C LEU A 113 -11.47 11.23 26.94
N TRP A 114 -12.02 11.27 25.72
CA TRP A 114 -12.65 10.14 25.08
C TRP A 114 -11.95 9.80 23.77
N ARG A 115 -11.68 8.51 23.58
CA ARG A 115 -11.07 7.99 22.38
C ARG A 115 -11.88 6.82 21.84
N VAL A 116 -12.37 6.95 20.63
CA VAL A 116 -13.15 5.91 19.95
C VAL A 116 -12.36 5.39 18.76
N PHE A 117 -11.99 4.12 18.81
CA PHE A 117 -11.26 3.44 17.75
C PHE A 117 -12.14 2.37 17.15
N VAL A 118 -12.20 2.34 15.83
CA VAL A 118 -12.95 1.32 15.09
C VAL A 118 -12.05 0.77 14.00
N ASP A 119 -11.74 -0.52 14.10
CA ASP A 119 -11.01 -1.26 13.08
C ASP A 119 -11.95 -2.27 12.44
N GLY A 120 -12.16 -2.14 11.14
CA GLY A 120 -12.95 -3.07 10.34
C GLY A 120 -12.18 -3.57 9.14
N SER A 121 -12.30 -4.84 8.80
CA SER A 121 -11.71 -5.37 7.58
C SER A 121 -12.45 -6.59 7.06
N ILE A 122 -12.44 -6.73 5.75
CA ILE A 122 -12.82 -7.94 5.03
C ILE A 122 -11.69 -8.29 4.07
N ALA A 123 -11.26 -9.53 4.06
CA ALA A 123 -10.23 -10.00 3.17
C ALA A 123 -10.54 -11.40 2.66
N ASN A 124 -10.17 -11.63 1.41
CA ASN A 124 -10.18 -12.92 0.74
C ASN A 124 -8.75 -13.15 0.21
N THR A 125 -7.98 -14.01 0.91
CA THR A 125 -6.55 -14.14 0.67
C THR A 125 -6.18 -15.60 0.43
N PRO A 126 -5.59 -15.94 -0.70
CA PRO A 126 -5.00 -17.25 -0.90
C PRO A 126 -3.82 -17.43 0.06
N THR A 127 -3.77 -18.57 0.69
CA THR A 127 -2.78 -18.91 1.71
C THR A 127 -2.36 -20.37 1.52
N TYR A 128 -1.19 -20.71 2.01
CA TYR A 128 -0.67 -22.07 1.98
C TYR A 128 -0.65 -22.67 3.39
N TYR A 129 -1.01 -23.94 3.47
CA TYR A 129 -0.91 -24.73 4.68
C TYR A 129 0.11 -25.85 4.46
N TRP A 130 1.08 -25.95 5.33
CA TRP A 130 2.17 -26.94 5.26
C TRP A 130 1.99 -28.11 6.24
N GLY A 131 0.84 -28.24 6.87
CA GLY A 131 0.59 -29.25 7.89
C GLY A 131 1.06 -28.82 9.29
N GLN A 132 1.03 -29.77 10.24
CA GLN A 132 1.43 -29.55 11.63
C GLN A 132 2.77 -30.20 11.93
N GLY A 133 3.65 -29.45 12.60
CA GLY A 133 4.94 -29.94 13.08
C GLY A 133 6.09 -29.66 12.15
N PHE A 134 7.32 -29.82 12.68
CA PHE A 134 8.55 -29.45 12.00
C PHE A 134 8.77 -30.21 10.68
N HIS A 135 8.44 -31.49 10.64
CA HIS A 135 8.65 -32.32 9.45
C HIS A 135 7.66 -32.06 8.32
N ALA A 136 6.46 -31.55 8.65
CA ALA A 136 5.45 -31.21 7.62
C ALA A 136 5.83 -29.91 6.89
N GLY A 137 6.48 -28.97 7.58
CA GLY A 137 6.93 -27.70 7.00
C GLY A 137 8.15 -27.80 6.08
N ASP A 138 8.85 -28.94 6.09
CA ASP A 138 10.10 -29.15 5.32
C ASP A 138 9.86 -29.67 3.89
N LYS A 139 8.61 -29.94 3.53
CA LYS A 139 8.26 -30.53 2.24
C LYS A 139 7.37 -29.59 1.41
N ASP A 140 7.97 -28.92 0.46
CA ASP A 140 7.27 -27.99 -0.43
C ASP A 140 6.16 -28.61 -1.29
N ASN A 141 6.24 -29.92 -1.55
CA ASN A 141 5.26 -30.66 -2.34
C ASN A 141 4.01 -31.11 -1.54
N GLU A 142 4.01 -30.97 -0.25
CA GLU A 142 2.87 -31.31 0.64
C GLU A 142 2.04 -30.08 1.04
N LYS A 143 2.40 -28.88 0.55
CA LYS A 143 1.63 -27.67 0.83
C LYS A 143 0.29 -27.66 0.09
N GLU A 144 -0.76 -27.40 0.82
CA GLU A 144 -2.11 -27.20 0.27
C GLU A 144 -2.42 -25.70 0.16
N LYS A 145 -2.99 -25.31 -0.98
CA LYS A 145 -3.48 -23.94 -1.18
C LYS A 145 -4.93 -23.86 -0.76
N TYR A 146 -5.25 -22.95 0.12
CA TYR A 146 -6.63 -22.62 0.49
C TYR A 146 -6.86 -21.11 0.46
N THR A 147 -8.11 -20.69 0.48
CA THR A 147 -8.48 -19.29 0.52
C THR A 147 -9.03 -18.94 1.88
N ALA A 148 -8.35 -18.07 2.59
CA ALA A 148 -8.81 -17.55 3.87
C ALA A 148 -9.75 -16.37 3.63
N GLN A 149 -10.98 -16.47 4.14
CA GLN A 149 -11.93 -15.35 4.21
C GLN A 149 -12.02 -14.87 5.64
N VAL A 150 -11.69 -13.62 5.86
CA VAL A 150 -11.62 -13.04 7.20
C VAL A 150 -12.46 -11.78 7.24
N LEU A 151 -13.37 -11.71 8.22
CA LEU A 151 -14.08 -10.49 8.58
C LEU A 151 -13.68 -10.11 10.00
N THR A 152 -13.23 -8.90 10.17
CA THR A 152 -12.84 -8.36 11.48
C THR A 152 -13.63 -7.09 11.76
N LEU A 153 -14.10 -6.94 12.99
CA LEU A 153 -14.66 -5.69 13.50
C LEU A 153 -14.26 -5.54 14.98
N ARG A 154 -13.51 -4.52 15.28
CA ARG A 154 -13.00 -4.23 16.63
C ARG A 154 -13.26 -2.78 17.02
N PRO A 155 -14.40 -2.48 17.62
CA PRO A 155 -14.63 -1.20 18.29
C PRO A 155 -13.91 -1.19 19.64
N THR A 156 -13.30 -0.07 19.99
CA THR A 156 -12.60 0.14 21.26
C THR A 156 -12.90 1.55 21.77
N LEU A 157 -13.23 1.66 23.03
CA LEU A 157 -13.51 2.92 23.73
C LEU A 157 -12.52 3.07 24.89
N TYR A 158 -11.87 4.21 24.97
CA TYR A 158 -10.97 4.59 26.04
C TYR A 158 -11.46 5.88 26.71
#